data_02844a3b1219a3d556769f45faeec510
#
_entry.id   02844a3b1219a3d556769f45faeec510
#
_cell.length_a   1.000
_cell.length_b   1.000
_cell.length_c   1.000
_cell.angle_alpha   90.00
_cell.angle_beta   90.00
_cell.angle_gamma   90.00
#
_symmetry.space_group_name_H-M   'P 1'
#
loop_
_entity.id
_entity.type
_entity.pdbx_description
1 polymer ?
#
loop_
_entity_poly.entity_id
_entity_poly.type
_entity_poly.pdbx_seq_one_letter_code
_entity_poly.pdbx_strand_id
1 'polypeptide(L)'
;MRDLKLVALLVAWLCSIALAGAARAEDEQSIKAFAAWQGRGQMYETGPDRATFVGSFTGMIFVETDKGPLDAGYMVCPAILDVNIKDGTQEGKGRCTISAKDGSRAYADISCKGVHMVGCEGQFTFTGGTDRFQGLTGGGPVTIRSGMQDFALGGGNTVQESAGGIIIWPKLTYKLAKATAQ
;
A
#
# COMPACT_ATOMS: atom_id res chain seq x y z
N MET A 1 -33.74 25.48 52.37
CA MET A 1 -32.36 25.78 51.98
C MET A 1 -31.51 24.50 51.78
N ARG A 2 -31.86 23.36 52.32
CA ARG A 2 -31.12 22.07 52.18
C ARG A 2 -31.39 21.42 50.82
N ASP A 3 -32.61 21.52 50.30
CA ASP A 3 -33.02 20.88 49.04
C ASP A 3 -32.47 21.58 47.80
N LEU A 4 -32.20 22.87 47.87
CA LEU A 4 -31.62 23.64 46.76
C LEU A 4 -30.16 23.30 46.51
N LYS A 5 -29.39 22.88 47.52
CA LYS A 5 -28.00 22.43 47.40
C LYS A 5 -27.89 21.01 46.79
N LEU A 6 -28.88 20.15 47.06
CA LEU A 6 -28.90 18.78 46.50
C LEU A 6 -29.21 18.82 45.00
N VAL A 7 -30.12 19.68 44.53
CA VAL A 7 -30.46 19.85 43.11
C VAL A 7 -29.27 20.42 42.32
N ALA A 8 -28.55 21.38 42.90
CA ALA A 8 -27.36 21.95 42.26
C ALA A 8 -26.23 20.95 42.09
N LEU A 9 -26.03 20.01 43.04
CA LEU A 9 -25.04 18.95 42.96
C LEU A 9 -25.39 17.90 41.92
N LEU A 10 -26.66 17.51 41.75
CA LEU A 10 -27.15 16.58 40.76
C LEU A 10 -27.03 17.11 39.33
N VAL A 11 -27.30 18.40 39.12
CA VAL A 11 -27.16 19.06 37.80
C VAL A 11 -25.69 19.16 37.40
N ALA A 12 -24.79 19.45 38.35
CA ALA A 12 -23.34 19.51 38.08
C ALA A 12 -22.77 18.12 37.72
N TRP A 13 -23.31 17.04 38.29
CA TRP A 13 -22.87 15.68 38.00
C TRP A 13 -23.37 15.18 36.64
N LEU A 14 -24.57 15.57 36.22
CA LEU A 14 -25.14 15.26 34.90
C LEU A 14 -24.43 16.01 33.77
N CYS A 15 -23.97 17.25 33.98
CA CYS A 15 -23.16 17.98 32.98
C CYS A 15 -21.78 17.39 32.76
N SER A 16 -21.18 16.73 33.77
CA SER A 16 -19.85 16.14 33.65
C SER A 16 -19.82 14.87 32.76
N ILE A 17 -20.96 14.18 32.61
CA ILE A 17 -21.07 12.96 31.81
C ILE A 17 -21.26 13.28 30.31
N ALA A 18 -21.76 14.46 29.97
CA ALA A 18 -22.00 14.88 28.59
C ALA A 18 -20.74 15.31 27.82
N LEU A 19 -19.61 15.51 28.49
CA LEU A 19 -18.33 15.87 27.85
C LEU A 19 -17.41 14.67 27.55
N ALA A 20 -17.79 13.47 27.98
CA ALA A 20 -17.04 12.26 27.70
C ALA A 20 -17.61 11.60 26.44
N GLY A 21 -17.05 11.92 25.25
CA GLY A 21 -17.24 11.00 24.14
C GLY A 21 -17.69 11.56 22.81
N ALA A 22 -17.18 12.68 22.37
CA ALA A 22 -17.01 12.90 20.94
C ALA A 22 -15.61 12.43 20.49
N ALA A 23 -15.33 11.13 20.65
CA ALA A 23 -14.30 10.49 19.85
C ALA A 23 -14.83 10.55 18.41
N ARG A 24 -14.47 11.61 17.67
CA ARG A 24 -14.72 11.67 16.24
C ARG A 24 -13.99 10.48 15.63
N ALA A 25 -14.77 9.57 15.07
CA ALA A 25 -14.24 8.53 14.20
C ALA A 25 -13.30 9.22 13.19
N GLU A 26 -12.07 8.73 13.09
CA GLU A 26 -11.17 9.14 12.01
C GLU A 26 -11.89 8.86 10.69
N ASP A 27 -12.08 9.90 9.86
CA ASP A 27 -12.75 9.76 8.58
C ASP A 27 -11.85 8.93 7.67
N GLU A 28 -12.23 7.67 7.46
CA GLU A 28 -11.62 6.80 6.46
C GLU A 28 -11.93 7.36 5.08
N GLN A 29 -10.87 7.63 4.32
CA GLN A 29 -10.97 8.07 2.95
C GLN A 29 -10.77 6.89 2.00
N SER A 30 -11.42 6.94 0.83
CA SER A 30 -11.31 5.91 -0.20
C SER A 30 -11.03 6.57 -1.55
N ILE A 31 -10.03 6.04 -2.25
CA ILE A 31 -9.64 6.49 -3.58
C ILE A 31 -9.51 5.30 -4.53
N LYS A 32 -9.56 5.58 -5.82
CA LYS A 32 -9.10 4.69 -6.87
C LYS A 32 -7.74 5.18 -7.35
N ALA A 33 -6.82 4.25 -7.58
CA ALA A 33 -5.48 4.58 -8.02
C ALA A 33 -4.96 3.55 -9.00
N PHE A 34 -3.99 3.94 -9.80
CA PHE A 34 -3.22 3.04 -10.64
C PHE A 34 -1.77 3.50 -10.72
N ALA A 35 -0.89 2.61 -11.17
CA ALA A 35 0.50 2.95 -11.47
C ALA A 35 0.95 2.28 -12.76
N ALA A 36 1.73 2.97 -13.56
CA ALA A 36 2.59 2.35 -14.55
C ALA A 36 3.89 1.96 -13.86
N TRP A 37 4.28 0.69 -13.97
CA TRP A 37 5.44 0.16 -13.28
C TRP A 37 6.46 -0.47 -14.23
N GLN A 38 7.70 -0.49 -13.79
CA GLN A 38 8.79 -1.27 -14.35
C GLN A 38 9.47 -2.05 -13.22
N GLY A 39 9.82 -3.31 -13.47
CA GLY A 39 10.55 -4.17 -12.55
C GLY A 39 11.85 -4.65 -13.17
N ARG A 40 12.88 -4.82 -12.34
CA ARG A 40 14.15 -5.42 -12.72
C ARG A 40 14.68 -6.24 -11.56
N GLY A 41 15.22 -7.41 -11.88
CA GLY A 41 15.82 -8.28 -10.89
C GLY A 41 16.47 -9.49 -11.49
N GLN A 42 16.76 -10.44 -10.64
CA GLN A 42 17.37 -11.70 -11.02
C GLN A 42 16.51 -12.86 -10.57
N MET A 43 16.34 -13.82 -11.45
CA MET A 43 15.69 -15.09 -11.20
C MET A 43 16.77 -16.13 -10.90
N TYR A 44 16.61 -16.84 -9.80
CA TYR A 44 17.48 -17.92 -9.34
C TYR A 44 16.72 -19.22 -9.33
N GLU A 45 17.29 -20.28 -9.88
CA GLU A 45 16.77 -21.63 -9.65
C GLU A 45 16.99 -22.00 -8.18
N THR A 46 15.91 -22.33 -7.47
CA THR A 46 15.93 -22.62 -6.02
C THR A 46 15.48 -24.03 -5.68
N GLY A 47 15.23 -24.86 -6.70
CA GLY A 47 14.89 -26.27 -6.55
C GLY A 47 14.25 -26.84 -7.84
N PRO A 48 13.93 -28.14 -7.86
CA PRO A 48 13.20 -28.73 -8.98
C PRO A 48 11.90 -27.97 -9.24
N ASP A 49 11.72 -27.49 -10.46
CA ASP A 49 10.53 -26.73 -10.89
C ASP A 49 10.26 -25.45 -10.07
N ARG A 50 11.28 -24.88 -9.42
CA ARG A 50 11.14 -23.66 -8.60
C ARG A 50 12.20 -22.65 -8.92
N ALA A 51 11.77 -21.38 -9.00
CA ALA A 51 12.65 -20.24 -9.11
C ALA A 51 12.21 -19.13 -8.16
N THR A 52 13.18 -18.32 -7.72
CA THR A 52 12.93 -17.14 -6.90
C THR A 52 13.47 -15.92 -7.60
N PHE A 53 12.60 -14.96 -7.88
CA PHE A 53 12.98 -13.64 -8.35
C PHE A 53 13.29 -12.73 -7.16
N VAL A 54 14.38 -12.00 -7.25
CA VAL A 54 14.75 -10.93 -6.30
C VAL A 54 15.00 -9.66 -7.08
N GLY A 55 14.22 -8.63 -6.81
CA GLY A 55 14.31 -7.41 -7.60
C GLY A 55 13.59 -6.21 -6.98
N SER A 56 13.39 -5.19 -7.80
CA SER A 56 12.68 -3.98 -7.41
C SER A 56 11.71 -3.57 -8.52
N PHE A 57 10.53 -3.15 -8.09
CA PHE A 57 9.50 -2.55 -8.94
C PHE A 57 9.44 -1.05 -8.66
N THR A 58 9.40 -0.25 -9.73
CA THR A 58 9.34 1.22 -9.63
C THR A 58 8.24 1.75 -10.54
N GLY A 59 7.60 2.86 -10.16
CA GLY A 59 6.57 3.44 -11.00
C GLY A 59 5.97 4.72 -10.44
N MET A 60 5.20 5.41 -11.29
CA MET A 60 4.41 6.58 -10.90
C MET A 60 3.01 6.15 -10.51
N ILE A 61 2.55 6.59 -9.34
CA ILE A 61 1.18 6.38 -8.87
C ILE A 61 0.33 7.57 -9.26
N PHE A 62 -0.85 7.27 -9.80
CA PHE A 62 -1.88 8.23 -10.14
C PHE A 62 -3.16 7.93 -9.36
N VAL A 63 -3.77 8.96 -8.79
CA VAL A 63 -5.11 8.91 -8.20
C VAL A 63 -6.12 9.34 -9.24
N GLU A 64 -7.19 8.59 -9.39
CA GLU A 64 -8.29 8.97 -10.28
C GLU A 64 -9.10 10.10 -9.65
N THR A 65 -9.36 11.15 -10.43
CA THR A 65 -10.22 12.28 -10.05
C THR A 65 -11.20 12.58 -11.16
N ASP A 66 -12.24 13.34 -10.88
CA ASP A 66 -13.23 13.80 -11.88
C ASP A 66 -12.61 14.63 -13.02
N LYS A 67 -11.40 15.18 -12.79
CA LYS A 67 -10.63 15.97 -13.78
C LYS A 67 -9.55 15.15 -14.48
N GLY A 68 -9.50 13.83 -14.25
CA GLY A 68 -8.49 12.93 -14.78
C GLY A 68 -7.46 12.49 -13.74
N PRO A 69 -6.44 11.74 -14.14
CA PRO A 69 -5.42 11.23 -13.22
C PRO A 69 -4.59 12.35 -12.62
N LEU A 70 -4.43 12.32 -11.30
CA LEU A 70 -3.54 13.19 -10.54
C LEU A 70 -2.30 12.39 -10.11
N ASP A 71 -1.11 12.90 -10.41
CA ASP A 71 0.16 12.35 -9.95
C ASP A 71 0.26 12.41 -8.42
N ALA A 72 0.29 11.24 -7.79
CA ALA A 72 0.35 11.12 -6.32
C ALA A 72 1.78 10.92 -5.80
N GLY A 73 2.68 10.34 -6.59
CA GLY A 73 4.07 10.13 -6.18
C GLY A 73 4.78 9.02 -6.93
N TYR A 74 6.06 8.88 -6.63
CA TYR A 74 6.93 7.84 -7.17
C TYR A 74 7.06 6.68 -6.18
N MET A 75 6.83 5.47 -6.65
CA MET A 75 6.85 4.24 -5.86
C MET A 75 8.10 3.42 -6.18
N VAL A 76 8.72 2.89 -5.13
CA VAL A 76 9.80 1.89 -5.20
C VAL A 76 9.44 0.74 -4.27
N CYS A 77 9.40 -0.49 -4.81
CA CYS A 77 9.05 -1.70 -4.07
C CYS A 77 10.13 -2.78 -4.28
N PRO A 78 11.14 -2.90 -3.43
CA PRO A 78 11.91 -4.14 -3.34
C PRO A 78 10.99 -5.32 -3.07
N ALA A 79 11.18 -6.42 -3.80
CA ALA A 79 10.29 -7.57 -3.72
C ALA A 79 10.99 -8.89 -4.01
N ILE A 80 10.37 -9.97 -3.51
CA ILE A 80 10.73 -11.35 -3.77
C ILE A 80 9.50 -12.05 -4.33
N LEU A 81 9.66 -12.82 -5.41
CA LEU A 81 8.61 -13.67 -5.97
C LEU A 81 9.11 -15.11 -6.01
N ASP A 82 8.31 -16.00 -5.48
CA ASP A 82 8.49 -17.45 -5.65
C ASP A 82 7.64 -17.94 -6.83
N VAL A 83 8.28 -18.60 -7.78
CA VAL A 83 7.68 -19.05 -9.03
C VAL A 83 7.75 -20.58 -9.07
N ASN A 84 6.61 -21.24 -9.32
CA ASN A 84 6.54 -22.62 -9.69
C ASN A 84 6.64 -22.72 -11.23
N ILE A 85 7.77 -23.20 -11.73
CA ILE A 85 8.06 -23.26 -13.17
C ILE A 85 7.12 -24.23 -13.89
N LYS A 86 6.70 -25.31 -13.20
CA LYS A 86 5.88 -26.37 -13.78
C LYS A 86 4.49 -25.91 -14.21
N ASP A 87 3.84 -25.08 -13.39
CA ASP A 87 2.47 -24.59 -13.63
C ASP A 87 2.42 -23.07 -13.86
N GLY A 88 3.55 -22.39 -13.79
CA GLY A 88 3.67 -20.94 -13.98
C GLY A 88 3.08 -20.10 -12.85
N THR A 89 2.67 -20.70 -11.73
CA THR A 89 2.12 -19.90 -10.61
C THR A 89 3.20 -19.13 -9.87
N GLN A 90 2.82 -18.00 -9.33
CA GLN A 90 3.73 -17.16 -8.51
C GLN A 90 3.06 -16.66 -7.25
N GLU A 91 3.87 -16.46 -6.20
CA GLU A 91 3.53 -15.71 -5.01
C GLU A 91 4.61 -14.67 -4.74
N GLY A 92 4.21 -13.38 -4.60
CA GLY A 92 5.12 -12.27 -4.40
C GLY A 92 4.84 -11.51 -3.11
N LYS A 93 5.91 -10.97 -2.54
CA LYS A 93 5.87 -10.04 -1.39
C LYS A 93 6.88 -8.93 -1.60
N GLY A 94 6.51 -7.72 -1.23
CA GLY A 94 7.37 -6.55 -1.32
C GLY A 94 7.05 -5.51 -0.27
N ARG A 95 7.99 -4.59 -0.08
CA ARG A 95 7.82 -3.39 0.75
C ARG A 95 7.99 -2.16 -0.10
N CYS A 96 7.00 -1.30 -0.09
CA CYS A 96 6.94 -0.14 -0.95
C CYS A 96 7.20 1.15 -0.18
N THR A 97 7.97 2.03 -0.79
CA THR A 97 8.07 3.44 -0.40
C THR A 97 7.45 4.28 -1.51
N ILE A 98 6.50 5.12 -1.18
CA ILE A 98 5.87 6.08 -2.08
C ILE A 98 6.35 7.47 -1.66
N SER A 99 7.06 8.16 -2.54
CA SER A 99 7.58 9.51 -2.32
C SER A 99 6.72 10.53 -3.04
N ALA A 100 6.11 11.43 -2.30
CA ALA A 100 5.34 12.55 -2.85
C ALA A 100 6.27 13.70 -3.27
N LYS A 101 5.75 14.66 -4.04
CA LYS A 101 6.53 15.80 -4.56
C LYS A 101 7.07 16.72 -3.47
N ASP A 102 6.42 16.79 -2.32
CA ASP A 102 6.83 17.58 -1.16
C ASP A 102 7.87 16.87 -0.27
N GLY A 103 8.33 15.67 -0.66
CA GLY A 103 9.27 14.86 0.08
C GLY A 103 8.66 13.93 1.13
N SER A 104 7.38 14.07 1.45
CA SER A 104 6.66 13.15 2.35
C SER A 104 6.66 11.74 1.79
N ARG A 105 6.76 10.73 2.66
CA ARG A 105 6.82 9.32 2.28
C ARG A 105 5.72 8.51 2.92
N ALA A 106 5.07 7.67 2.13
CA ALA A 106 4.19 6.60 2.62
C ALA A 106 4.90 5.25 2.47
N TYR A 107 4.71 4.37 3.44
CA TYR A 107 5.24 3.01 3.44
C TYR A 107 4.10 2.01 3.37
N ALA A 108 4.32 0.92 2.64
CA ALA A 108 3.31 -0.12 2.50
C ALA A 108 3.95 -1.49 2.27
N ASP A 109 3.24 -2.53 2.69
CA ASP A 109 3.50 -3.90 2.30
C ASP A 109 2.58 -4.27 1.13
N ILE A 110 3.09 -5.07 0.21
CA ILE A 110 2.33 -5.65 -0.90
C ILE A 110 2.55 -7.16 -0.93
N SER A 111 1.47 -7.90 -1.17
CA SER A 111 1.54 -9.33 -1.43
C SER A 111 0.57 -9.68 -2.56
N CYS A 112 0.96 -10.60 -3.43
CA CYS A 112 0.08 -11.06 -4.50
C CYS A 112 0.35 -12.50 -4.91
N LYS A 113 -0.67 -13.15 -5.49
CA LYS A 113 -0.60 -14.49 -6.08
C LYS A 113 -1.18 -14.44 -7.49
N GLY A 114 -0.60 -15.19 -8.40
CA GLY A 114 -1.06 -15.22 -9.77
C GLY A 114 -0.21 -16.10 -10.69
N VAL A 115 -0.13 -15.69 -11.95
CA VAL A 115 0.63 -16.38 -12.97
C VAL A 115 1.80 -15.52 -13.40
N HIS A 116 2.99 -16.11 -13.35
CA HIS A 116 4.22 -15.43 -13.75
C HIS A 116 4.11 -14.93 -15.20
N MET A 117 4.64 -13.74 -15.47
CA MET A 117 4.56 -13.08 -16.77
C MET A 117 3.14 -12.58 -17.19
N VAL A 118 2.08 -12.94 -16.45
CA VAL A 118 0.72 -12.46 -16.72
C VAL A 118 0.29 -11.41 -15.72
N GLY A 119 0.49 -11.70 -14.44
CA GLY A 119 0.13 -10.79 -13.34
C GLY A 119 -0.35 -11.53 -12.12
N CYS A 120 -0.78 -10.78 -11.13
CA CYS A 120 -1.27 -11.32 -9.86
C CYS A 120 -2.32 -10.41 -9.22
N GLU A 121 -3.01 -10.95 -8.23
CA GLU A 121 -3.99 -10.26 -7.40
C GLU A 121 -3.63 -10.45 -5.93
N GLY A 122 -3.89 -9.43 -5.11
CA GLY A 122 -3.49 -9.50 -3.72
C GLY A 122 -3.91 -8.29 -2.89
N GLN A 123 -3.07 -7.98 -1.91
CA GLN A 123 -3.33 -6.93 -0.93
C GLN A 123 -2.18 -5.92 -0.88
N PHE A 124 -2.56 -4.68 -0.69
CA PHE A 124 -1.68 -3.56 -0.42
C PHE A 124 -2.08 -2.95 0.93
N THR A 125 -1.13 -2.81 1.85
CA THR A 125 -1.41 -2.35 3.22
C THR A 125 -0.44 -1.25 3.60
N PHE A 126 -0.93 -0.06 3.94
CA PHE A 126 -0.10 1.00 4.48
C PHE A 126 0.42 0.63 5.87
N THR A 127 1.72 0.83 6.08
CA THR A 127 2.42 0.53 7.33
C THR A 127 2.87 1.78 8.08
N GLY A 128 2.63 2.96 7.50
CA GLY A 128 2.98 4.26 8.08
C GLY A 128 3.49 5.25 7.05
N GLY A 129 4.14 6.29 7.53
CA GLY A 129 4.73 7.31 6.68
C GLY A 129 5.43 8.41 7.47
N THR A 130 5.95 9.40 6.76
CA THR A 130 6.58 10.61 7.33
C THR A 130 5.76 11.85 7.02
N ASP A 131 6.00 12.91 7.73
CA ASP A 131 5.41 14.23 7.53
C ASP A 131 3.88 14.15 7.43
N ARG A 132 3.28 14.58 6.32
CA ARG A 132 1.82 14.53 6.13
C ARG A 132 1.24 13.11 6.12
N PHE A 133 2.07 12.08 5.98
CA PHE A 133 1.66 10.67 6.04
C PHE A 133 1.97 10.02 7.40
N GLN A 134 2.37 10.79 8.40
CA GLN A 134 2.61 10.25 9.74
C GLN A 134 1.33 9.56 10.27
N GLY A 135 1.48 8.33 10.77
CA GLY A 135 0.37 7.52 11.25
C GLY A 135 -0.60 7.02 10.17
N LEU A 136 -0.19 7.07 8.90
CA LEU A 136 -0.97 6.53 7.79
C LEU A 136 -1.23 5.04 7.99
N THR A 137 -2.50 4.65 7.89
CA THR A 137 -2.99 3.26 7.92
C THR A 137 -4.03 3.03 6.85
N GLY A 138 -4.37 1.75 6.61
CA GLY A 138 -5.37 1.36 5.63
C GLY A 138 -4.77 0.45 4.55
N GLY A 139 -5.43 0.39 3.40
CA GLY A 139 -5.01 -0.48 2.30
C GLY A 139 -6.17 -0.87 1.40
N GLY A 140 -5.96 -1.87 0.58
CA GLY A 140 -7.00 -2.39 -0.30
C GLY A 140 -6.50 -3.48 -1.24
N PRO A 141 -7.42 -4.06 -2.00
CA PRO A 141 -7.08 -5.03 -3.03
C PRO A 141 -6.22 -4.39 -4.12
N VAL A 142 -5.30 -5.17 -4.65
CA VAL A 142 -4.42 -4.77 -5.74
C VAL A 142 -4.46 -5.81 -6.86
N THR A 143 -4.48 -5.33 -8.09
CA THR A 143 -4.33 -6.15 -9.29
C THR A 143 -3.11 -5.67 -10.05
N ILE A 144 -2.19 -6.57 -10.35
CA ILE A 144 -0.98 -6.30 -11.13
C ILE A 144 -1.10 -7.03 -12.45
N ARG A 145 -0.82 -6.33 -13.56
CA ARG A 145 -0.75 -6.92 -14.90
C ARG A 145 0.58 -6.59 -15.53
N SER A 146 1.23 -7.63 -16.08
CA SER A 146 2.47 -7.51 -16.83
C SER A 146 2.13 -7.34 -18.32
N GLY A 147 2.79 -6.41 -18.98
CA GLY A 147 2.55 -6.08 -20.41
C GLY A 147 3.77 -6.26 -21.30
N MET A 148 4.96 -6.11 -20.74
CA MET A 148 6.24 -6.29 -21.44
C MET A 148 7.21 -7.03 -20.55
N GLN A 149 8.01 -7.89 -21.16
CA GLN A 149 9.06 -8.64 -20.47
C GLN A 149 10.26 -8.83 -21.37
N ASP A 150 11.42 -8.82 -20.75
CA ASP A 150 12.70 -9.06 -21.38
C ASP A 150 13.58 -9.89 -20.45
N PHE A 151 14.30 -10.84 -21.03
CA PHE A 151 15.16 -11.78 -20.32
C PHE A 151 16.55 -11.73 -20.89
N ALA A 152 17.56 -11.65 -20.04
CA ALA A 152 18.95 -11.78 -20.41
C ALA A 152 19.62 -12.87 -19.57
N LEU A 153 20.45 -13.69 -20.19
CA LEU A 153 21.22 -14.69 -19.46
C LEU A 153 22.23 -13.98 -18.57
N GLY A 154 22.18 -14.27 -17.28
CA GLY A 154 23.16 -13.87 -16.30
C GLY A 154 24.32 -14.86 -16.18
N GLY A 155 25.34 -14.54 -15.40
CA GLY A 155 26.37 -15.51 -15.03
C GLY A 155 25.83 -16.53 -14.02
N GLY A 156 26.26 -17.81 -14.13
CA GLY A 156 26.00 -18.82 -13.11
C GLY A 156 24.52 -19.16 -12.88
N ASN A 157 23.83 -19.73 -13.81
CA ASN A 157 22.42 -20.21 -13.70
C ASN A 157 21.41 -19.14 -13.25
N THR A 158 21.68 -17.87 -13.51
CA THR A 158 20.74 -16.78 -13.25
C THR A 158 20.18 -16.20 -14.53
N VAL A 159 18.95 -15.73 -14.47
CA VAL A 159 18.31 -15.00 -15.56
C VAL A 159 17.99 -13.58 -15.05
N GLN A 160 18.50 -12.57 -15.73
CA GLN A 160 18.09 -11.20 -15.49
C GLN A 160 16.71 -11.00 -16.14
N GLU A 161 15.77 -10.55 -15.34
CA GLU A 161 14.41 -10.26 -15.80
C GLU A 161 14.12 -8.77 -15.67
N SER A 162 13.54 -8.21 -16.73
CA SER A 162 12.88 -6.91 -16.68
C SER A 162 11.46 -7.03 -17.21
N ALA A 163 10.54 -6.37 -16.52
CA ALA A 163 9.13 -6.39 -16.86
C ALA A 163 8.51 -5.00 -16.68
N GLY A 164 7.40 -4.76 -17.33
CA GLY A 164 6.60 -3.56 -17.16
C GLY A 164 5.12 -3.83 -17.30
N GLY A 165 4.31 -2.93 -16.77
CA GLY A 165 2.86 -3.11 -16.82
C GLY A 165 2.12 -2.07 -15.99
N ILE A 166 0.95 -2.47 -15.49
CA ILE A 166 0.09 -1.62 -14.67
C ILE A 166 -0.22 -2.29 -13.32
N ILE A 167 -0.35 -1.46 -12.30
CA ILE A 167 -0.90 -1.80 -10.99
C ILE A 167 -2.20 -1.03 -10.84
N ILE A 168 -3.26 -1.67 -10.36
CA ILE A 168 -4.58 -1.07 -10.16
C ILE A 168 -5.03 -1.31 -8.72
N TRP A 169 -5.41 -0.25 -8.04
CA TRP A 169 -6.12 -0.27 -6.77
C TRP A 169 -7.56 0.19 -6.99
N PRO A 170 -8.52 -0.73 -7.18
CA PRO A 170 -9.90 -0.38 -7.45
C PRO A 170 -10.58 0.34 -6.28
N LYS A 171 -10.08 0.08 -5.08
CA LYS A 171 -10.48 0.74 -3.83
C LYS A 171 -9.31 0.72 -2.87
N LEU A 172 -8.71 1.87 -2.63
CA LEU A 172 -7.64 2.06 -1.65
C LEU A 172 -8.15 2.94 -0.54
N THR A 173 -8.31 2.38 0.66
CA THR A 173 -8.76 3.12 1.85
C THR A 173 -7.58 3.58 2.67
N TYR A 174 -7.68 4.73 3.30
CA TYR A 174 -6.64 5.23 4.18
C TYR A 174 -7.18 6.16 5.27
N LYS A 175 -6.45 6.21 6.37
CA LYS A 175 -6.62 7.14 7.48
C LYS A 175 -5.29 7.82 7.76
N LEU A 176 -5.33 9.10 8.03
CA LEU A 176 -4.18 9.89 8.48
C LEU A 176 -4.36 10.21 9.96
N ALA A 177 -3.31 10.08 10.77
CA ALA A 177 -3.36 10.58 12.14
C ALA A 177 -3.63 12.08 12.13
N LYS A 178 -4.48 12.55 13.05
CA LYS A 178 -4.71 14.01 13.21
C LYS A 178 -3.39 14.67 13.55
N ALA A 179 -3.04 15.72 12.80
CA ALA A 179 -1.97 16.62 13.19
C ALA A 179 -2.29 17.13 14.60
N THR A 180 -1.52 16.70 15.58
CA THR A 180 -1.53 17.35 16.91
C THR A 180 -1.03 18.77 16.69
N ALA A 181 -1.93 19.75 16.80
CA ALA A 181 -1.54 21.16 16.80
C ALA A 181 -0.56 21.35 17.98
N GLN A 182 0.69 21.64 17.66
CA GLN A 182 1.70 22.12 18.61
C GLN A 182 1.52 23.60 18.86
#